data_07c29f979819d3eecd9afe43dec0eda2
#
_entry.id   07c29f979819d3eecd9afe43dec0eda2
#
_cell.length_a   1.000
_cell.length_b   1.000
_cell.length_c   1.000
_cell.angle_alpha   90.00
_cell.angle_beta   90.00
_cell.angle_gamma   90.00
#
_symmetry.space_group_name_H-M   'P 1'
#
loop_
_entity.id
_entity.type
_entity.pdbx_description
1 polymer ?
#
loop_
_entity_poly.entity_id
_entity_poly.type
_entity_poly.pdbx_seq_one_letter_code
_entity_poly.pdbx_strand_id
1 'polypeptide(L)'
;MILAEKLFKCFKQKETFTLQDAYENNSDKPKETIRARIYDNLGIRFIRLAKGIYRTIDSYEEACILLEGDGRELSMFEDNSIDCILTDHPWLDMKSNKGGTRAFAVYDCFKYSFEDFKEKARVLKEGCFLVEILPAENENNYEYLYQIKQYAKEAGFIYYSKVTWKKGSFVSNTGRKAKNTQDVMIFSKGKARSMRYDKKKSNVTGEECYMSGCNGMLPTMFNVQPVSKKDRIHQSELPVSLCEQILQFVTYEGEIVLDSFAGSGVVGDAALRIKRNCILIEILKENIEKIKRRLGNNILFQPVME
;
A
#
# COMPACT_ATOMS: atom_id res chain seq x y z
N MET A 1 -12.43 29.83 -12.04
CA MET A 1 -12.03 28.43 -11.90
C MET A 1 -10.59 28.39 -11.44
N ILE A 2 -10.31 27.65 -10.35
CA ILE A 2 -8.96 27.52 -9.80
C ILE A 2 -8.09 26.75 -10.80
N LEU A 3 -6.80 27.08 -10.94
CA LEU A 3 -5.90 26.46 -11.94
C LEU A 3 -5.83 24.92 -11.83
N ALA A 4 -5.79 24.38 -10.61
CA ALA A 4 -5.81 22.94 -10.41
C ALA A 4 -7.08 22.26 -10.95
N GLU A 5 -8.22 22.91 -10.84
CA GLU A 5 -9.49 22.42 -11.39
C GLU A 5 -9.52 22.52 -12.93
N LYS A 6 -8.93 23.57 -13.49
CA LYS A 6 -8.77 23.71 -14.94
C LYS A 6 -7.89 22.59 -15.51
N LEU A 7 -6.75 22.34 -14.88
CA LEU A 7 -5.83 21.23 -15.23
C LEU A 7 -6.54 19.87 -15.14
N PHE A 8 -7.25 19.62 -14.04
CA PHE A 8 -7.99 18.38 -13.84
C PHE A 8 -9.01 18.15 -14.98
N LYS A 9 -9.84 19.15 -15.29
CA LYS A 9 -10.83 19.05 -16.38
C LYS A 9 -10.18 18.85 -17.74
N CYS A 10 -9.03 19.48 -17.98
CA CYS A 10 -8.29 19.38 -19.24
C CYS A 10 -7.79 17.96 -19.51
N PHE A 11 -7.38 17.26 -18.47
CA PHE A 11 -6.76 15.93 -18.59
C PHE A 11 -7.65 14.77 -18.12
N LYS A 12 -8.85 15.02 -17.63
CA LYS A 12 -9.76 14.00 -17.10
C LYS A 12 -10.06 12.85 -18.07
N GLN A 13 -10.03 13.12 -19.38
CA GLN A 13 -10.30 12.11 -20.43
C GLN A 13 -9.01 11.51 -21.03
N LYS A 14 -7.84 11.98 -20.60
CA LYS A 14 -6.56 11.43 -21.06
C LYS A 14 -6.09 10.33 -20.11
N GLU A 15 -5.59 9.26 -20.66
CA GLU A 15 -5.04 8.17 -19.87
C GLU A 15 -3.84 8.64 -19.03
N THR A 16 -2.96 9.43 -19.63
CA THR A 16 -1.82 10.08 -18.96
C THR A 16 -1.55 11.46 -19.55
N PHE A 17 -0.81 12.29 -18.84
CA PHE A 17 -0.29 13.56 -19.32
C PHE A 17 1.09 13.87 -18.72
N THR A 18 1.87 14.69 -19.41
CA THR A 18 3.17 15.17 -18.94
C THR A 18 3.11 16.60 -18.45
N LEU A 19 4.16 17.08 -17.76
CA LEU A 19 4.29 18.51 -17.43
C LEU A 19 4.32 19.35 -18.71
N GLN A 20 4.90 18.84 -19.81
CA GLN A 20 4.92 19.56 -21.09
C GLN A 20 3.50 19.76 -21.62
N ASP A 21 2.66 18.70 -21.61
CA ASP A 21 1.25 18.80 -21.96
C ASP A 21 0.52 19.85 -21.12
N ALA A 22 0.81 19.88 -19.81
CA ALA A 22 0.20 20.84 -18.90
C ALA A 22 0.63 22.29 -19.19
N TYR A 23 1.88 22.51 -19.57
CA TYR A 23 2.39 23.83 -19.97
C TYR A 23 1.77 24.32 -21.27
N GLU A 24 1.69 23.44 -22.28
CA GLU A 24 1.11 23.77 -23.58
C GLU A 24 -0.38 24.14 -23.48
N ASN A 25 -1.14 23.39 -22.68
CA ASN A 25 -2.55 23.64 -22.48
C ASN A 25 -2.86 24.83 -21.53
N ASN A 26 -1.86 25.43 -20.89
CA ASN A 26 -2.01 26.55 -19.96
C ASN A 26 -0.88 27.59 -20.16
N SER A 27 -0.56 27.89 -21.39
CA SER A 27 0.52 28.82 -21.78
C SER A 27 0.37 30.25 -21.25
N ASP A 28 -0.82 30.60 -20.74
CA ASP A 28 -1.14 31.87 -20.07
C ASP A 28 -0.58 31.95 -18.63
N LYS A 29 -0.02 30.87 -18.09
CA LYS A 29 0.53 30.80 -16.75
C LYS A 29 2.00 30.42 -16.72
N PRO A 30 2.79 30.92 -15.74
CA PRO A 30 4.19 30.50 -15.56
C PRO A 30 4.28 28.98 -15.33
N LYS A 31 5.29 28.34 -15.92
CA LYS A 31 5.55 26.89 -15.80
C LYS A 31 5.68 26.45 -14.34
N GLU A 32 6.33 27.25 -13.52
CA GLU A 32 6.51 27.01 -12.08
C GLU A 32 5.17 26.96 -11.36
N THR A 33 4.25 27.87 -11.72
CA THR A 33 2.90 27.93 -11.14
C THR A 33 2.09 26.68 -11.51
N ILE A 34 2.16 26.25 -12.78
CA ILE A 34 1.46 25.04 -13.25
C ILE A 34 2.01 23.82 -12.54
N ARG A 35 3.33 23.68 -12.49
CA ARG A 35 4.01 22.60 -11.80
C ARG A 35 3.63 22.57 -10.31
N ALA A 36 3.72 23.70 -9.61
CA ALA A 36 3.33 23.77 -8.20
C ALA A 36 1.89 23.30 -7.97
N ARG A 37 0.95 23.70 -8.84
CA ARG A 37 -0.46 23.28 -8.70
C ARG A 37 -0.70 21.80 -8.96
N ILE A 38 0.08 21.15 -9.83
CA ILE A 38 0.03 19.70 -10.01
C ILE A 38 0.58 19.04 -8.73
N TYR A 39 1.72 19.50 -8.23
CA TYR A 39 2.37 18.94 -7.03
C TYR A 39 1.53 19.13 -5.77
N ASP A 40 0.95 20.31 -5.54
CA ASP A 40 0.07 20.59 -4.40
C ASP A 40 -1.22 19.73 -4.40
N ASN A 41 -1.54 19.12 -5.55
CA ASN A 41 -2.75 18.31 -5.73
C ASN A 41 -2.43 16.84 -6.02
N LEU A 42 -1.19 16.41 -5.82
CA LEU A 42 -0.85 14.98 -5.86
C LEU A 42 -1.59 14.25 -4.72
N GLY A 43 -2.16 13.10 -5.04
CA GLY A 43 -3.01 12.35 -4.12
C GLY A 43 -4.43 12.90 -3.93
N ILE A 44 -4.74 14.08 -4.50
CA ILE A 44 -6.07 14.70 -4.42
C ILE A 44 -6.75 14.72 -5.79
N ARG A 45 -6.04 15.22 -6.80
CA ARG A 45 -6.53 15.36 -8.19
C ARG A 45 -5.65 14.67 -9.21
N PHE A 46 -4.40 14.44 -8.87
CA PHE A 46 -3.38 13.86 -9.75
C PHE A 46 -2.62 12.76 -9.04
N ILE A 47 -2.24 11.73 -9.80
CA ILE A 47 -1.26 10.72 -9.40
C ILE A 47 -0.08 10.87 -10.35
N ARG A 48 1.13 10.76 -9.82
CA ARG A 48 2.33 10.63 -10.61
C ARG A 48 2.60 9.14 -10.84
N LEU A 49 2.64 8.74 -12.09
CA LEU A 49 2.85 7.35 -12.51
C LEU A 49 4.31 7.02 -12.70
N ALA A 50 5.08 7.99 -13.21
CA ALA A 50 6.52 7.90 -13.41
C ALA A 50 7.12 9.30 -13.43
N LYS A 51 8.45 9.43 -13.52
CA LYS A 51 9.13 10.74 -13.63
C LYS A 51 8.56 11.54 -14.81
N GLY A 52 7.83 12.63 -14.48
CA GLY A 52 7.23 13.52 -15.48
C GLY A 52 5.91 13.05 -16.09
N ILE A 53 5.37 11.87 -15.70
CA ILE A 53 4.10 11.33 -16.19
C ILE A 53 3.06 11.32 -15.09
N TYR A 54 1.91 11.92 -15.37
CA TYR A 54 0.81 12.11 -14.43
C TYR A 54 -0.50 11.60 -14.99
N ARG A 55 -1.45 11.38 -14.10
CA ARG A 55 -2.85 11.10 -14.41
C ARG A 55 -3.76 11.86 -13.49
N THR A 56 -4.97 12.16 -13.96
CA THR A 56 -6.03 12.68 -13.10
C THR A 56 -6.67 11.55 -12.29
N ILE A 57 -6.96 11.85 -11.02
CA ILE A 57 -7.83 11.04 -10.18
C ILE A 57 -9.21 11.66 -10.27
N ASP A 58 -10.23 10.88 -10.60
CA ASP A 58 -11.60 11.35 -10.41
C ASP A 58 -11.89 11.36 -8.91
N SER A 59 -12.23 12.53 -8.36
CA SER A 59 -12.47 12.69 -6.93
C SER A 59 -13.68 11.90 -6.41
N TYR A 60 -14.36 11.18 -7.26
CA TYR A 60 -15.53 10.36 -6.96
C TYR A 60 -15.32 8.86 -7.21
N GLU A 61 -14.20 8.48 -7.82
CA GLU A 61 -13.88 7.07 -8.09
C GLU A 61 -12.45 6.80 -7.61
N GLU A 62 -12.33 5.86 -6.69
CA GLU A 62 -11.05 5.37 -6.21
C GLU A 62 -10.32 4.66 -7.35
N ALA A 63 -9.03 4.93 -7.50
CA ALA A 63 -8.19 4.36 -8.54
C ALA A 63 -7.16 3.40 -7.98
N CYS A 64 -6.95 2.29 -8.68
CA CYS A 64 -5.83 1.40 -8.45
C CYS A 64 -4.89 1.43 -9.66
N ILE A 65 -3.62 1.73 -9.41
CA ILE A 65 -2.56 1.69 -10.41
C ILE A 65 -1.78 0.40 -10.23
N LEU A 66 -1.65 -0.38 -11.29
CA LEU A 66 -0.82 -1.57 -11.30
C LEU A 66 0.42 -1.33 -12.17
N LEU A 67 1.58 -1.48 -11.57
CA LEU A 67 2.89 -1.34 -12.22
C LEU A 67 3.56 -2.71 -12.32
N GLU A 68 4.10 -3.03 -13.50
CA GLU A 68 4.98 -4.19 -13.67
C GLU A 68 6.40 -3.79 -13.28
N GLY A 69 6.98 -4.40 -12.25
CA GLY A 69 8.34 -4.10 -11.82
C GLY A 69 8.74 -4.74 -10.49
N ASP A 70 9.98 -4.49 -10.08
CA ASP A 70 10.51 -4.88 -8.78
C ASP A 70 10.03 -3.91 -7.70
N GLY A 71 9.33 -4.40 -6.70
CA GLY A 71 8.79 -3.58 -5.60
C GLY A 71 9.85 -2.93 -4.70
N ARG A 72 11.14 -3.22 -4.89
CA ARG A 72 12.26 -2.53 -4.24
C ARG A 72 12.65 -1.25 -4.97
N GLU A 73 12.33 -1.14 -6.27
CA GLU A 73 12.61 0.01 -7.11
C GLU A 73 11.51 1.06 -6.96
N LEU A 74 11.69 2.00 -6.04
CA LEU A 74 10.73 3.06 -5.77
C LEU A 74 11.15 4.42 -6.37
N SER A 75 12.22 4.46 -7.17
CA SER A 75 12.78 5.69 -7.76
C SER A 75 11.80 6.47 -8.65
N MET A 76 10.75 5.79 -9.15
CA MET A 76 9.68 6.41 -9.93
C MET A 76 8.76 7.31 -9.10
N PHE A 77 8.72 7.13 -7.78
CA PHE A 77 7.89 7.94 -6.89
C PHE A 77 8.66 9.14 -6.36
N GLU A 78 7.93 10.23 -6.16
CA GLU A 78 8.48 11.42 -5.50
C GLU A 78 8.62 11.23 -3.99
N ASP A 79 9.51 12.01 -3.40
CA ASP A 79 9.63 12.12 -1.96
C ASP A 79 8.29 12.56 -1.36
N ASN A 80 7.89 11.93 -0.26
CA ASN A 80 6.66 12.27 0.47
C ASN A 80 5.39 12.25 -0.42
N SER A 81 5.26 11.26 -1.31
CA SER A 81 4.10 11.13 -2.22
C SER A 81 3.07 10.10 -1.77
N ILE A 82 3.45 9.16 -0.90
CA ILE A 82 2.64 8.02 -0.45
C ILE A 82 2.12 8.25 0.96
N ASP A 83 0.85 7.93 1.21
CA ASP A 83 0.21 8.11 2.51
C ASP A 83 0.31 6.86 3.41
N CYS A 84 0.45 5.68 2.82
CA CYS A 84 0.64 4.43 3.56
C CYS A 84 1.36 3.41 2.68
N ILE A 85 2.27 2.65 3.27
CA ILE A 85 2.80 1.43 2.65
C ILE A 85 2.25 0.27 3.46
N LEU A 86 1.52 -0.64 2.81
CA LEU A 86 1.07 -1.91 3.39
C LEU A 86 1.52 -3.04 2.47
N THR A 87 2.41 -3.88 2.95
CA THR A 87 3.03 -4.89 2.11
C THR A 87 3.39 -6.17 2.86
N ASP A 88 3.47 -7.28 2.11
CA ASP A 88 3.92 -8.62 2.57
C ASP A 88 5.01 -9.09 1.60
N HIS A 89 6.27 -8.74 1.88
CA HIS A 89 7.37 -9.09 0.99
C HIS A 89 7.62 -10.60 0.94
N PRO A 90 8.16 -11.14 -0.17
CA PRO A 90 8.45 -12.56 -0.31
C PRO A 90 9.67 -12.98 0.55
N TRP A 91 9.45 -13.18 1.85
CA TRP A 91 10.48 -13.54 2.80
C TRP A 91 10.92 -15.01 2.70
N LEU A 92 12.21 -15.24 2.93
CA LEU A 92 12.82 -16.58 2.93
C LEU A 92 12.26 -17.40 4.10
N ASP A 93 11.43 -18.39 3.82
CA ASP A 93 11.18 -19.48 4.76
C ASP A 93 12.24 -20.56 4.57
N MET A 94 13.14 -20.71 5.53
CA MET A 94 14.20 -21.72 5.48
C MET A 94 13.67 -23.17 5.34
N LYS A 95 12.38 -23.41 5.51
CA LYS A 95 11.74 -24.70 5.27
C LYS A 95 11.35 -24.94 3.81
N SER A 96 11.21 -23.93 3.00
CA SER A 96 10.92 -24.08 1.56
C SER A 96 12.09 -24.72 0.81
N ASN A 97 13.32 -24.60 1.32
CA ASN A 97 14.54 -25.14 0.71
C ASN A 97 14.86 -26.59 1.10
N LYS A 98 14.06 -27.22 1.95
CA LYS A 98 14.24 -28.66 2.30
C LYS A 98 13.30 -29.52 1.50
N GLY A 99 13.66 -29.83 0.24
CA GLY A 99 13.33 -31.05 -0.53
C GLY A 99 11.93 -31.67 -0.43
N GLY A 100 10.92 -30.93 -0.01
CA GLY A 100 9.53 -31.38 -0.02
C GLY A 100 8.93 -31.13 -1.40
N THR A 101 8.18 -32.09 -1.93
CA THR A 101 7.44 -32.07 -3.21
C THR A 101 6.37 -30.96 -3.34
N ARG A 102 6.37 -29.97 -2.50
CA ARG A 102 5.51 -28.79 -2.59
C ARG A 102 6.34 -27.66 -3.17
N ALA A 103 6.15 -27.39 -4.44
CA ALA A 103 6.64 -26.21 -5.10
C ALA A 103 6.06 -24.97 -4.37
N PHE A 104 6.81 -24.43 -3.40
CA PHE A 104 6.54 -23.12 -2.87
C PHE A 104 7.09 -22.12 -3.88
N ALA A 105 6.27 -21.17 -4.22
CA ALA A 105 6.50 -19.94 -4.99
C ALA A 105 7.65 -19.96 -6.02
N VAL A 106 7.28 -19.70 -7.25
CA VAL A 106 8.18 -19.52 -8.42
C VAL A 106 8.81 -18.12 -8.42
N TYR A 107 8.86 -17.41 -7.29
CA TYR A 107 9.47 -16.10 -7.18
C TYR A 107 10.68 -16.11 -6.24
N ASP A 108 11.65 -15.24 -6.55
CA ASP A 108 12.86 -15.08 -5.75
C ASP A 108 12.52 -14.45 -4.40
N CYS A 109 12.72 -15.23 -3.35
CA CYS A 109 12.65 -14.73 -1.98
C CYS A 109 13.93 -13.96 -1.66
N PHE A 110 13.82 -12.84 -0.96
CA PHE A 110 14.95 -12.02 -0.57
C PHE A 110 14.86 -11.58 0.90
N LYS A 111 15.94 -11.03 1.41
CA LYS A 111 15.96 -10.30 2.67
C LYS A 111 16.07 -8.82 2.37
N TYR A 112 15.31 -8.01 3.07
CA TYR A 112 15.47 -6.57 3.00
C TYR A 112 16.89 -6.13 3.34
N SER A 113 17.34 -5.08 2.67
CA SER A 113 18.52 -4.29 2.96
C SER A 113 18.13 -2.97 3.63
N PHE A 114 19.12 -2.21 4.07
CA PHE A 114 18.89 -0.85 4.56
C PHE A 114 18.34 0.08 3.47
N GLU A 115 18.81 -0.07 2.22
CA GLU A 115 18.35 0.77 1.10
C GLU A 115 16.85 0.60 0.81
N ASP A 116 16.29 -0.60 1.00
CA ASP A 116 14.84 -0.83 0.85
C ASP A 116 14.04 0.03 1.84
N PHE A 117 14.49 0.14 3.09
CA PHE A 117 13.85 0.98 4.10
C PHE A 117 14.07 2.47 3.86
N LYS A 118 15.23 2.85 3.36
CA LYS A 118 15.56 4.24 2.99
C LYS A 118 14.64 4.73 1.86
N GLU A 119 14.43 3.91 0.83
CA GLU A 119 13.50 4.24 -0.25
C GLU A 119 12.04 4.29 0.22
N LYS A 120 11.60 3.36 1.06
CA LYS A 120 10.29 3.42 1.71
C LYS A 120 10.13 4.69 2.55
N ALA A 121 11.16 5.08 3.30
CA ALA A 121 11.15 6.32 4.07
C ALA A 121 11.11 7.55 3.17
N ARG A 122 11.81 7.54 2.03
CA ARG A 122 11.82 8.65 1.08
C ARG A 122 10.43 8.90 0.52
N VAL A 123 9.75 7.86 0.05
CA VAL A 123 8.45 8.01 -0.63
C VAL A 123 7.29 8.24 0.31
N LEU A 124 7.35 7.76 1.55
CA LEU A 124 6.28 7.91 2.53
C LEU A 124 6.24 9.35 3.08
N LYS A 125 5.05 9.91 3.28
CA LYS A 125 4.84 11.23 3.89
C LYS A 125 5.17 11.22 5.38
N GLU A 126 5.61 12.37 5.90
CA GLU A 126 5.85 12.56 7.34
C GLU A 126 4.61 12.26 8.18
N GLY A 127 4.81 11.55 9.29
CA GLY A 127 3.76 11.10 10.20
C GLY A 127 2.95 9.92 9.70
N CYS A 128 3.12 9.50 8.46
CA CYS A 128 2.42 8.38 7.84
C CYS A 128 3.06 7.02 8.18
N PHE A 129 2.38 5.92 7.80
CA PHE A 129 2.70 4.60 8.32
C PHE A 129 3.24 3.66 7.24
N LEU A 130 4.29 2.93 7.62
CA LEU A 130 4.75 1.71 6.96
C LEU A 130 4.22 0.52 7.76
N VAL A 131 3.52 -0.37 7.09
CA VAL A 131 2.98 -1.61 7.65
C VAL A 131 3.56 -2.80 6.90
N GLU A 132 4.31 -3.63 7.62
CA GLU A 132 4.89 -4.88 7.11
C GLU A 132 4.16 -6.06 7.73
N ILE A 133 3.68 -6.97 6.88
CA ILE A 133 3.18 -8.27 7.34
C ILE A 133 4.37 -9.22 7.43
N LEU A 134 4.65 -9.72 8.63
CA LEU A 134 5.83 -10.49 8.93
C LEU A 134 5.47 -11.85 9.54
N PRO A 135 6.31 -12.89 9.39
CA PRO A 135 6.11 -14.12 10.11
C PRO A 135 6.18 -13.88 11.62
N ALA A 136 5.42 -14.65 12.39
CA ALA A 136 5.56 -14.63 13.85
C ALA A 136 7.01 -15.00 14.23
N GLU A 137 7.56 -14.26 15.19
CA GLU A 137 8.93 -14.43 15.65
C GLU A 137 9.17 -15.84 16.22
N ASN A 138 10.27 -16.45 15.83
CA ASN A 138 10.70 -17.76 16.28
C ASN A 138 12.22 -17.90 16.18
N GLU A 139 12.75 -19.06 16.63
CA GLU A 139 14.17 -19.34 16.69
C GLU A 139 14.94 -19.24 15.35
N ASN A 140 14.24 -19.28 14.22
CA ASN A 140 14.89 -19.26 12.90
C ASN A 140 14.85 -17.88 12.21
N ASN A 141 14.00 -16.98 12.69
CA ASN A 141 13.78 -15.68 12.04
C ASN A 141 13.98 -14.47 12.95
N TYR A 142 14.19 -14.65 14.26
CA TYR A 142 14.26 -13.53 15.20
C TYR A 142 15.39 -12.53 14.87
N GLU A 143 16.54 -13.03 14.41
CA GLU A 143 17.66 -12.17 14.00
C GLU A 143 17.27 -11.29 12.78
N TYR A 144 16.62 -11.89 11.78
CA TYR A 144 16.17 -11.13 10.62
C TYR A 144 15.07 -10.12 10.97
N LEU A 145 14.13 -10.49 11.82
CA LEU A 145 13.09 -9.57 12.30
C LEU A 145 13.69 -8.45 13.17
N TYR A 146 14.75 -8.73 13.91
CA TYR A 146 15.52 -7.69 14.61
C TYR A 146 16.20 -6.75 13.61
N GLN A 147 16.83 -7.29 12.57
CA GLN A 147 17.51 -6.51 11.53
C GLN A 147 16.54 -5.59 10.79
N ILE A 148 15.32 -6.06 10.43
CA ILE A 148 14.24 -5.22 9.87
C ILE A 148 13.98 -4.02 10.77
N LYS A 149 13.84 -4.23 12.07
CA LYS A 149 13.62 -3.13 13.04
C LYS A 149 14.79 -2.14 13.10
N GLN A 150 16.03 -2.62 12.96
CA GLN A 150 17.20 -1.74 12.90
C GLN A 150 17.21 -0.92 11.60
N TYR A 151 17.01 -1.54 10.45
CA TYR A 151 16.95 -0.84 9.16
C TYR A 151 15.84 0.22 9.15
N ALA A 152 14.66 -0.11 9.67
CA ALA A 152 13.58 0.86 9.80
C ALA A 152 14.00 2.05 10.67
N LYS A 153 14.61 1.80 11.83
CA LYS A 153 15.09 2.85 12.74
C LYS A 153 16.16 3.74 12.07
N GLU A 154 17.14 3.15 11.42
CA GLU A 154 18.22 3.85 10.73
C GLU A 154 17.71 4.70 9.56
N ALA A 155 16.68 4.24 8.87
CA ALA A 155 16.00 4.98 7.81
C ALA A 155 15.08 6.12 8.30
N GLY A 156 14.98 6.32 9.63
CA GLY A 156 14.17 7.40 10.24
C GLY A 156 12.75 7.00 10.63
N PHE A 157 12.41 5.72 10.56
CA PHE A 157 11.14 5.23 11.08
C PHE A 157 11.17 5.11 12.61
N ILE A 158 10.03 5.40 13.22
CA ILE A 158 9.76 5.15 14.63
C ILE A 158 8.89 3.91 14.75
N TYR A 159 9.27 2.97 15.61
CA TYR A 159 8.42 1.83 15.95
C TYR A 159 7.12 2.32 16.57
N TYR A 160 6.01 2.03 15.91
CA TYR A 160 4.68 2.45 16.38
C TYR A 160 3.98 1.34 17.15
N SER A 161 3.82 0.17 16.55
CA SER A 161 3.16 -0.98 17.16
C SER A 161 3.47 -2.30 16.44
N LYS A 162 3.24 -3.39 17.17
CA LYS A 162 3.15 -4.73 16.60
C LYS A 162 1.81 -5.34 17.03
N VAL A 163 0.95 -5.62 16.05
CA VAL A 163 -0.34 -6.25 16.28
C VAL A 163 -0.29 -7.68 15.75
N THR A 164 -0.69 -8.63 16.56
CA THR A 164 -0.72 -10.03 16.12
C THR A 164 -1.97 -10.29 15.26
N TRP A 165 -1.78 -10.81 14.06
CA TRP A 165 -2.85 -11.42 13.30
C TRP A 165 -3.01 -12.88 13.67
N LYS A 166 -4.13 -13.24 14.29
CA LYS A 166 -4.52 -14.61 14.63
C LYS A 166 -5.37 -15.20 13.49
N LYS A 167 -4.87 -16.29 12.89
CA LYS A 167 -5.51 -17.02 11.79
C LYS A 167 -6.61 -17.96 12.28
N GLY A 168 -7.57 -17.45 13.04
CA GLY A 168 -8.67 -18.24 13.59
C GLY A 168 -8.22 -19.34 14.54
N SER A 169 -9.04 -20.40 14.66
CA SER A 169 -8.80 -21.54 15.51
C SER A 169 -7.91 -22.64 14.90
N PHE A 170 -7.49 -22.46 13.64
CA PHE A 170 -6.65 -23.44 12.96
C PHE A 170 -5.27 -23.49 13.61
N VAL A 171 -4.92 -24.67 14.13
CA VAL A 171 -3.59 -24.93 14.68
C VAL A 171 -2.83 -25.79 13.67
N SER A 172 -1.75 -25.25 13.14
CA SER A 172 -0.84 -26.04 12.31
C SER A 172 -0.14 -27.10 13.16
N ASN A 173 -0.32 -28.35 12.83
CA ASN A 173 0.21 -29.51 13.57
C ASN A 173 1.70 -29.72 13.25
N THR A 174 2.58 -28.87 13.76
CA THR A 174 4.03 -29.07 13.66
C THR A 174 4.67 -29.03 15.05
N GLY A 175 4.48 -30.09 15.81
CA GLY A 175 5.02 -30.21 17.15
C GLY A 175 4.21 -29.47 18.23
N ARG A 176 4.85 -29.15 19.36
CA ARG A 176 4.21 -28.58 20.54
C ARG A 176 3.86 -27.09 20.47
N LYS A 177 4.31 -26.37 19.40
CA LYS A 177 4.09 -24.93 19.24
C LYS A 177 3.03 -24.69 18.19
N ALA A 178 1.95 -23.99 18.55
CA ALA A 178 0.95 -23.53 17.59
C ALA A 178 1.55 -22.49 16.64
N LYS A 179 1.23 -22.60 15.33
CA LYS A 179 1.69 -21.67 14.27
C LYS A 179 0.49 -21.10 13.53
N ASN A 180 -0.33 -20.35 14.23
CA ASN A 180 -1.54 -19.75 13.69
C ASN A 180 -1.54 -18.21 13.71
N THR A 181 -0.36 -17.62 13.84
CA THR A 181 -0.22 -16.16 13.90
C THR A 181 0.79 -15.63 12.88
N GLN A 182 0.62 -14.38 12.51
CA GLN A 182 1.60 -13.51 11.86
C GLN A 182 1.62 -12.16 12.57
N ASP A 183 2.67 -11.40 12.37
CA ASP A 183 2.83 -10.08 12.97
C ASP A 183 2.54 -8.98 11.93
N VAL A 184 1.68 -8.04 12.30
CA VAL A 184 1.47 -6.78 11.59
C VAL A 184 2.36 -5.75 12.27
N MET A 185 3.51 -5.47 11.68
CA MET A 185 4.49 -4.54 12.20
C MET A 185 4.23 -3.16 11.64
N ILE A 186 4.05 -2.18 12.51
CA ILE A 186 3.70 -0.81 12.14
C ILE A 186 4.79 0.14 12.58
N PHE A 187 5.29 0.93 11.64
CA PHE A 187 6.22 2.01 11.86
C PHE A 187 5.61 3.32 11.38
N SER A 188 6.03 4.45 11.94
CA SER A 188 5.70 5.78 11.42
C SER A 188 6.94 6.48 10.91
N LYS A 189 6.83 7.21 9.80
CA LYS A 189 7.89 8.12 9.39
C LYS A 189 7.89 9.35 10.30
N GLY A 190 8.93 9.50 11.12
CA GLY A 190 8.93 10.50 12.16
C GLY A 190 7.80 10.33 13.18
N LYS A 191 7.38 11.43 13.82
CA LYS A 191 6.27 11.40 14.79
C LYS A 191 4.96 11.04 14.11
N ALA A 192 4.34 9.95 14.56
CA ALA A 192 3.06 9.50 14.03
C ALA A 192 2.01 10.61 14.05
N ARG A 193 1.32 10.79 12.94
CA ARG A 193 0.16 11.68 12.85
C ARG A 193 -0.96 11.19 13.76
N SER A 194 -1.78 12.11 14.25
CA SER A 194 -2.94 11.74 15.04
C SER A 194 -4.01 11.16 14.13
N MET A 195 -4.30 9.87 14.29
CA MET A 195 -5.45 9.23 13.66
C MET A 195 -6.65 9.43 14.58
N ARG A 196 -7.43 10.49 14.32
CA ARG A 196 -8.59 10.79 15.13
C ARG A 196 -9.85 10.23 14.49
N TYR A 197 -10.59 9.55 15.31
CA TYR A 197 -11.96 9.16 15.06
C TYR A 197 -12.86 10.41 15.20
N ASP A 198 -13.08 11.11 14.10
CA ASP A 198 -13.90 12.32 14.08
C ASP A 198 -15.36 11.96 13.84
N LYS A 199 -16.13 11.82 14.94
CA LYS A 199 -17.58 11.88 14.84
C LYS A 199 -17.98 13.34 14.64
N LYS A 200 -18.50 13.69 13.49
CA LYS A 200 -19.21 14.95 13.29
C LYS A 200 -20.68 14.66 13.03
N LYS A 201 -21.57 15.43 13.67
CA LYS A 201 -22.96 15.45 13.25
C LYS A 201 -23.05 16.19 11.92
N SER A 202 -23.73 15.58 10.95
CA SER A 202 -24.11 16.25 9.73
C SER A 202 -25.01 17.45 10.09
N ASN A 203 -24.62 18.65 9.67
CA ASN A 203 -25.44 19.85 9.86
C ASN A 203 -26.76 19.81 9.06
N VAL A 204 -26.88 18.87 8.12
CA VAL A 204 -28.03 18.72 7.22
C VAL A 204 -29.00 17.65 7.72
N THR A 205 -28.47 16.47 8.13
CA THR A 205 -29.30 15.32 8.53
C THR A 205 -29.36 15.11 10.03
N GLY A 206 -28.46 15.74 10.81
CA GLY A 206 -28.33 15.49 12.24
C GLY A 206 -27.70 14.14 12.58
N GLU A 207 -27.39 13.30 11.60
CA GLU A 207 -26.78 11.99 11.77
C GLU A 207 -25.28 12.11 12.06
N GLU A 208 -24.78 11.18 12.87
CA GLU A 208 -23.33 11.06 13.10
C GLU A 208 -22.67 10.40 11.89
N CYS A 209 -21.82 11.13 11.21
CA CYS A 209 -20.99 10.57 10.14
C CYS A 209 -19.50 10.61 10.51
N TYR A 210 -18.80 9.59 10.09
CA TYR A 210 -17.34 9.50 10.22
C TYR A 210 -16.71 10.22 9.02
N MET A 211 -16.10 11.38 9.26
CA MET A 211 -15.57 12.20 8.17
C MET A 211 -14.27 11.68 7.55
N SER A 212 -13.58 10.76 8.20
CA SER A 212 -12.23 10.35 7.80
C SER A 212 -12.09 8.87 7.45
N GLY A 213 -13.15 8.06 7.64
CA GLY A 213 -13.11 6.63 7.41
C GLY A 213 -12.06 5.90 8.27
N CYS A 214 -11.61 6.54 9.35
CA CYS A 214 -10.59 5.99 10.23
C CYS A 214 -11.23 5.34 11.47
N ASN A 215 -10.76 4.14 11.82
CA ASN A 215 -11.11 3.49 13.08
C ASN A 215 -10.33 4.13 14.26
N GLY A 216 -10.86 3.96 15.46
CA GLY A 216 -10.30 4.50 16.69
C GLY A 216 -8.92 3.94 17.06
N MET A 217 -8.80 3.30 18.21
CA MET A 217 -7.52 2.73 18.67
C MET A 217 -7.21 1.42 17.96
N LEU A 218 -5.91 1.21 17.63
CA LEU A 218 -5.39 -0.08 17.15
C LEU A 218 -5.79 -1.20 18.13
N PRO A 219 -6.29 -2.33 17.62
CA PRO A 219 -6.55 -3.49 18.45
C PRO A 219 -5.24 -4.13 18.92
N THR A 220 -5.30 -4.92 19.96
CA THR A 220 -4.15 -5.75 20.40
C THR A 220 -3.95 -6.97 19.50
N MET A 221 -4.98 -7.35 18.75
CA MET A 221 -4.98 -8.53 17.87
C MET A 221 -6.03 -8.38 16.77
N PHE A 222 -5.65 -8.74 15.55
CA PHE A 222 -6.58 -8.99 14.45
C PHE A 222 -6.99 -10.46 14.45
N ASN A 223 -8.27 -10.74 14.62
CA ASN A 223 -8.79 -12.12 14.57
C ASN A 223 -9.56 -12.32 13.27
N VAL A 224 -8.83 -12.63 12.21
CA VAL A 224 -9.39 -12.77 10.85
C VAL A 224 -9.04 -14.14 10.31
N GLN A 225 -10.04 -14.86 9.79
CA GLN A 225 -9.83 -16.17 9.17
C GLN A 225 -8.98 -16.04 7.90
N PRO A 226 -8.02 -16.91 7.66
CA PRO A 226 -7.28 -16.94 6.41
C PRO A 226 -8.21 -17.31 5.25
N VAL A 227 -7.87 -16.87 4.05
CA VAL A 227 -8.60 -17.25 2.84
C VAL A 227 -8.62 -18.77 2.70
N SER A 228 -9.78 -19.34 2.37
CA SER A 228 -9.91 -20.79 2.20
C SER A 228 -9.07 -21.29 1.02
N LYS A 229 -8.61 -22.52 1.05
CA LYS A 229 -7.79 -23.10 -0.03
C LYS A 229 -8.50 -23.09 -1.39
N LYS A 230 -9.84 -23.13 -1.39
CA LYS A 230 -10.66 -23.16 -2.61
C LYS A 230 -10.77 -21.77 -3.25
N ASP A 231 -10.73 -20.72 -2.44
CA ASP A 231 -11.00 -19.34 -2.85
C ASP A 231 -9.71 -18.54 -3.09
N ARG A 232 -8.54 -19.12 -2.78
CA ARG A 232 -7.25 -18.45 -2.95
C ARG A 232 -6.89 -18.28 -4.42
N ILE A 233 -6.59 -17.05 -4.79
CA ILE A 233 -5.96 -16.72 -6.07
C ILE A 233 -4.44 -16.96 -6.01
N HIS A 234 -3.84 -16.72 -4.84
CA HIS A 234 -2.41 -16.90 -4.57
C HIS A 234 -2.19 -17.73 -3.29
N GLN A 235 -1.11 -18.51 -3.22
CA GLN A 235 -0.88 -19.46 -2.12
C GLN A 235 -0.78 -18.81 -0.74
N SER A 236 -0.16 -17.62 -0.65
CA SER A 236 0.04 -16.86 0.59
C SER A 236 -0.90 -15.68 0.71
N GLU A 237 -2.07 -15.75 0.09
CA GLU A 237 -3.02 -14.65 0.02
C GLU A 237 -3.52 -14.22 1.40
N LEU A 238 -3.39 -12.91 1.67
CA LEU A 238 -3.98 -12.27 2.84
C LEU A 238 -5.50 -12.16 2.69
N PRO A 239 -6.27 -12.21 3.78
CA PRO A 239 -7.69 -11.88 3.72
C PRO A 239 -7.92 -10.39 3.41
N VAL A 240 -8.83 -10.08 2.50
CA VAL A 240 -9.23 -8.69 2.20
C VAL A 240 -9.65 -7.96 3.48
N SER A 241 -10.46 -8.61 4.31
CA SER A 241 -10.93 -8.03 5.58
C SER A 241 -9.83 -7.72 6.59
N LEU A 242 -8.68 -8.40 6.54
CA LEU A 242 -7.51 -8.04 7.35
C LEU A 242 -6.90 -6.74 6.84
N CYS A 243 -6.70 -6.63 5.53
CA CYS A 243 -6.14 -5.42 4.91
C CYS A 243 -7.07 -4.21 5.13
N GLU A 244 -8.40 -4.39 4.96
CA GLU A 244 -9.39 -3.35 5.26
C GLU A 244 -9.27 -2.85 6.71
N GLN A 245 -9.25 -3.77 7.69
CA GLN A 245 -9.11 -3.40 9.09
C GLN A 245 -7.80 -2.65 9.35
N ILE A 246 -6.67 -3.13 8.83
CA ILE A 246 -5.37 -2.46 9.00
C ILE A 246 -5.43 -1.05 8.42
N LEU A 247 -5.85 -0.90 7.16
CA LEU A 247 -5.90 0.38 6.47
C LEU A 247 -6.81 1.40 7.16
N GLN A 248 -7.94 0.96 7.73
CA GLN A 248 -8.83 1.84 8.50
C GLN A 248 -8.19 2.44 9.77
N PHE A 249 -7.12 1.83 10.30
CA PHE A 249 -6.40 2.37 11.45
C PHE A 249 -5.25 3.31 11.08
N VAL A 250 -4.74 3.24 9.85
CA VAL A 250 -3.50 3.92 9.45
C VAL A 250 -3.69 4.91 8.29
N THR A 251 -4.90 4.96 7.70
CA THR A 251 -5.23 5.83 6.57
C THR A 251 -6.57 6.52 6.70
N TYR A 252 -6.74 7.62 5.95
CA TYR A 252 -8.02 8.29 5.73
C TYR A 252 -8.58 7.98 4.33
N GLU A 253 -9.89 8.20 4.13
CA GLU A 253 -10.50 8.10 2.80
C GLU A 253 -9.80 9.03 1.79
N GLY A 254 -9.60 8.54 0.56
CA GLY A 254 -8.94 9.27 -0.52
C GLY A 254 -7.41 9.20 -0.50
N GLU A 255 -6.80 8.67 0.57
CA GLU A 255 -5.32 8.52 0.65
C GLU A 255 -4.79 7.42 -0.25
N ILE A 256 -3.49 7.52 -0.59
CA ILE A 256 -2.79 6.59 -1.47
C ILE A 256 -2.08 5.52 -0.65
N VAL A 257 -2.43 4.27 -0.89
CA VAL A 257 -1.79 3.08 -0.33
C VAL A 257 -0.86 2.47 -1.37
N LEU A 258 0.39 2.24 -1.02
CA LEU A 258 1.36 1.49 -1.83
C LEU A 258 1.49 0.07 -1.29
N ASP A 259 1.30 -0.92 -2.18
CA ASP A 259 1.77 -2.28 -1.96
C ASP A 259 2.86 -2.61 -2.97
N SER A 260 4.09 -2.71 -2.49
CA SER A 260 5.26 -2.94 -3.32
C SER A 260 5.46 -4.40 -3.73
N PHE A 261 4.68 -5.34 -3.16
CA PHE A 261 4.73 -6.76 -3.51
C PHE A 261 3.31 -7.33 -3.61
N ALA A 262 2.58 -6.87 -4.63
CA ALA A 262 1.13 -6.97 -4.69
C ALA A 262 0.56 -8.41 -4.75
N GLY A 263 1.32 -9.37 -5.27
CA GLY A 263 0.95 -10.79 -5.32
C GLY A 263 -0.43 -11.03 -5.95
N SER A 264 -1.46 -11.19 -5.12
CA SER A 264 -2.84 -11.38 -5.56
C SER A 264 -3.65 -10.07 -5.70
N GLY A 265 -3.07 -8.90 -5.37
CA GLY A 265 -3.73 -7.59 -5.40
C GLY A 265 -4.72 -7.36 -4.27
N VAL A 266 -4.62 -8.12 -3.19
CA VAL A 266 -5.58 -8.05 -2.07
C VAL A 266 -5.57 -6.69 -1.38
N VAL A 267 -4.40 -6.05 -1.25
CA VAL A 267 -4.29 -4.72 -0.64
C VAL A 267 -5.02 -3.68 -1.48
N GLY A 268 -4.91 -3.78 -2.82
CA GLY A 268 -5.66 -2.93 -3.74
C GLY A 268 -7.17 -3.11 -3.62
N ASP A 269 -7.65 -4.38 -3.59
CA ASP A 269 -9.07 -4.69 -3.39
C ASP A 269 -9.59 -4.10 -2.06
N ALA A 270 -8.83 -4.29 -0.98
CA ALA A 270 -9.18 -3.73 0.33
C ALA A 270 -9.21 -2.20 0.33
N ALA A 271 -8.20 -1.55 -0.28
CA ALA A 271 -8.10 -0.09 -0.36
C ALA A 271 -9.31 0.50 -1.09
N LEU A 272 -9.65 -0.03 -2.27
CA LEU A 272 -10.79 0.44 -3.05
C LEU A 272 -12.11 0.30 -2.31
N ARG A 273 -12.35 -0.85 -1.65
CA ARG A 273 -13.60 -1.09 -0.89
C ARG A 273 -13.83 -0.08 0.23
N ILE A 274 -12.76 0.43 0.82
CA ILE A 274 -12.83 1.41 1.91
C ILE A 274 -12.47 2.83 1.44
N LYS A 275 -12.57 3.10 0.14
CA LYS A 275 -12.39 4.41 -0.50
C LYS A 275 -10.98 4.98 -0.35
N ARG A 276 -9.96 4.16 -0.54
CA ARG A 276 -8.56 4.60 -0.67
C ARG A 276 -8.10 4.35 -2.10
N ASN A 277 -7.23 5.21 -2.58
CA ASN A 277 -6.50 4.96 -3.81
C ASN A 277 -5.37 3.95 -3.54
N CYS A 278 -4.94 3.21 -4.55
CA CYS A 278 -3.82 2.30 -4.38
C CYS A 278 -2.87 2.28 -5.56
N ILE A 279 -1.62 1.94 -5.26
CA ILE A 279 -0.58 1.63 -6.23
C ILE A 279 -0.05 0.24 -5.87
N LEU A 280 -0.05 -0.64 -6.85
CA LEU A 280 0.42 -2.02 -6.72
C LEU A 280 1.63 -2.22 -7.62
N ILE A 281 2.70 -2.82 -7.10
CA ILE A 281 3.85 -3.22 -7.89
C ILE A 281 3.94 -4.75 -7.86
N GLU A 282 4.05 -5.37 -9.04
CA GLU A 282 4.16 -6.82 -9.18
C GLU A 282 5.12 -7.15 -10.32
N ILE A 283 6.06 -8.05 -10.07
CA ILE A 283 7.07 -8.45 -11.04
C ILE A 283 6.62 -9.62 -11.92
N LEU A 284 5.73 -10.49 -11.41
CA LEU A 284 5.29 -11.68 -12.12
C LEU A 284 4.07 -11.41 -13.00
N LYS A 285 4.22 -11.57 -14.31
CA LYS A 285 3.13 -11.41 -15.28
C LYS A 285 1.89 -12.25 -14.96
N GLU A 286 2.08 -13.45 -14.43
CA GLU A 286 0.97 -14.31 -14.02
C GLU A 286 0.14 -13.68 -12.90
N ASN A 287 0.79 -13.05 -11.92
CA ASN A 287 0.11 -12.35 -10.84
C ASN A 287 -0.55 -11.06 -11.32
N ILE A 288 0.09 -10.32 -12.23
CA ILE A 288 -0.49 -9.14 -12.90
C ILE A 288 -1.85 -9.50 -13.51
N GLU A 289 -1.94 -10.61 -14.24
CA GLU A 289 -3.22 -11.05 -14.83
C GLU A 289 -4.26 -11.46 -13.77
N LYS A 290 -3.83 -12.01 -12.63
CA LYS A 290 -4.71 -12.31 -11.50
C LYS A 290 -5.24 -11.03 -10.86
N ILE A 291 -4.38 -10.02 -10.68
CA ILE A 291 -4.76 -8.69 -10.16
C ILE A 291 -5.77 -8.01 -11.08
N LYS A 292 -5.52 -8.01 -12.40
CA LYS A 292 -6.46 -7.46 -13.40
C LYS A 292 -7.85 -8.11 -13.30
N ARG A 293 -7.92 -9.42 -13.13
CA ARG A 293 -9.20 -10.13 -12.97
C ARG A 293 -9.89 -9.76 -11.66
N ARG A 294 -9.14 -9.59 -10.56
CA ARG A 294 -9.68 -9.23 -9.25
C ARG A 294 -10.27 -7.83 -9.25
N LEU A 295 -9.55 -6.86 -9.79
CA LEU A 295 -9.90 -5.45 -9.69
C LEU A 295 -10.71 -4.94 -10.88
N GLY A 296 -10.76 -5.69 -11.97
CA GLY A 296 -11.57 -5.38 -13.14
C GLY A 296 -11.29 -4.00 -13.72
N ASN A 297 -12.33 -3.22 -13.97
CA ASN A 297 -12.23 -1.88 -14.58
C ASN A 297 -11.65 -0.79 -13.64
N ASN A 298 -11.47 -1.10 -12.36
CA ASN A 298 -10.92 -0.15 -11.37
C ASN A 298 -9.40 -0.05 -11.44
N ILE A 299 -8.76 -0.78 -12.36
CA ILE A 299 -7.32 -0.85 -12.47
C ILE A 299 -6.81 -0.12 -13.70
N LEU A 300 -5.69 0.53 -13.51
CA LEU A 300 -4.89 1.19 -14.53
C LEU A 300 -3.54 0.50 -14.59
N PHE A 301 -3.34 -0.27 -15.64
CA PHE A 301 -2.08 -0.98 -15.85
C PHE A 301 -1.09 -0.13 -16.61
N GLN A 302 0.15 -0.07 -16.13
CA GLN A 302 1.27 0.47 -16.87
C GLN A 302 2.49 -0.44 -16.71
N PRO A 303 3.10 -0.90 -17.81
CA PRO A 303 4.42 -1.49 -17.74
C PRO A 303 5.40 -0.42 -17.26
N VAL A 304 6.31 -0.78 -16.37
CA VAL A 304 7.43 0.12 -16.02
C VAL A 304 8.26 0.29 -17.28
N MET A 305 8.34 1.51 -17.79
CA MET A 305 9.26 1.80 -18.89
C MET A 305 10.69 1.73 -18.34
N GLU A 306 11.51 0.89 -18.96
CA GLU A 306 12.95 0.74 -18.71
C GLU A 306 13.73 2.06 -18.82
#